data_c5b39fc648e0031205b0562960ecb17a
#
_entry.id   c5b39fc648e0031205b0562960ecb17a
#
_cell.length_a   1.000
_cell.length_b   1.000
_cell.length_c   1.000
_cell.angle_alpha   90.00
_cell.angle_beta   90.00
_cell.angle_gamma   90.00
#
_symmetry.space_group_name_H-M   'P 1'
#
loop_
_entity.id
_entity.type
_entity.pdbx_description
1 polymer ?
#
loop_
_entity_poly.entity_id
_entity_poly.type
_entity_poly.pdbx_seq_one_letter_code
_entity_poly.pdbx_strand_id
1 'polypeptide(L)'
;MSIHKASIDVVAAVIMKNDLFLIANRSFEDNSRGMWEFPGGKVEENETFTSALIREIKEELSLNIKVGNMIATIDLNKTDKNIYVHYYYAIIVSGQISLNVHSEFKWVSHTQLKNFTFIDGDRHILHYL
;
A
#
# COMPACT_ATOMS: atom_id res chain seq x y z
N MET A 1 1.12 -32.74 15.60
CA MET A 1 1.52 -31.41 16.12
C MET A 1 1.37 -30.38 15.03
N SER A 2 0.68 -29.32 15.31
CA SER A 2 0.50 -28.26 14.33
C SER A 2 1.69 -27.30 14.35
N ILE A 3 2.11 -26.87 13.17
CA ILE A 3 3.15 -25.88 13.02
C ILE A 3 2.48 -24.56 12.65
N HIS A 4 2.68 -23.57 13.49
CA HIS A 4 2.12 -22.25 13.25
C HIS A 4 3.12 -21.40 12.46
N LYS A 5 2.68 -20.89 11.32
CA LYS A 5 3.44 -19.89 10.60
C LYS A 5 3.27 -18.54 11.29
N ALA A 6 4.33 -17.73 11.28
CA ALA A 6 4.22 -16.36 11.72
C ALA A 6 3.23 -15.62 10.82
N SER A 7 2.38 -14.79 11.42
CA SER A 7 1.44 -13.95 10.68
C SER A 7 1.89 -12.52 10.74
N ILE A 8 1.91 -11.87 9.58
CA ILE A 8 2.27 -10.48 9.43
C ILE A 8 1.12 -9.75 8.76
N ASP A 9 0.66 -8.68 9.40
CA ASP A 9 -0.34 -7.80 8.81
C ASP A 9 0.35 -6.58 8.21
N VAL A 10 0.03 -6.30 6.96
CA VAL A 10 0.51 -5.14 6.22
C VAL A 10 -0.72 -4.34 5.80
N VAL A 11 -0.62 -3.03 5.82
CA VAL A 11 -1.69 -2.13 5.38
C VAL A 11 -1.21 -1.31 4.20
N ALA A 12 -2.09 -1.04 3.26
CA ALA A 12 -1.79 -0.25 2.08
C ALA A 12 -2.92 0.73 1.77
N ALA A 13 -2.56 1.92 1.31
CA ALA A 13 -3.51 2.98 1.03
C ALA A 13 -3.70 3.18 -0.47
N VAL A 14 -4.94 3.05 -0.91
CA VAL A 14 -5.35 3.47 -2.23
C VAL A 14 -5.84 4.91 -2.10
N ILE A 15 -4.91 5.84 -2.26
CA ILE A 15 -5.17 7.27 -2.08
C ILE A 15 -5.74 7.83 -3.38
N MET A 16 -6.90 8.47 -3.28
CA MET A 16 -7.59 9.02 -4.43
C MET A 16 -7.73 10.53 -4.31
N LYS A 17 -7.60 11.20 -5.45
CA LYS A 17 -7.81 12.64 -5.60
C LYS A 17 -8.26 12.91 -7.03
N ASN A 18 -9.41 13.60 -7.20
CA ASN A 18 -9.95 13.94 -8.53
C ASN A 18 -10.06 12.72 -9.46
N ASP A 19 -10.53 11.60 -8.92
CA ASP A 19 -10.66 10.32 -9.64
C ASP A 19 -9.33 9.70 -10.09
N LEU A 20 -8.22 10.18 -9.56
CA LEU A 20 -6.90 9.63 -9.82
C LEU A 20 -6.39 8.85 -8.61
N PHE A 21 -5.60 7.83 -8.88
CA PHE A 21 -4.97 6.97 -7.88
C PHE A 21 -3.50 7.35 -7.72
N LEU A 22 -3.03 7.42 -6.50
CA LEU A 22 -1.62 7.66 -6.19
C LEU A 22 -0.86 6.33 -6.18
N ILE A 23 0.12 6.21 -7.06
CA ILE A 23 1.02 5.05 -7.07
C ILE A 23 2.46 5.51 -6.92
N ALA A 24 3.29 4.66 -6.32
CA ALA A 24 4.67 5.01 -6.01
C ALA A 24 5.62 3.87 -6.42
N ASN A 25 6.87 4.24 -6.70
CA ASN A 25 7.88 3.33 -7.22
C ASN A 25 9.13 3.39 -6.35
N ARG A 26 9.63 2.21 -5.94
CA ARG A 26 10.90 2.06 -5.21
C ARG A 26 12.01 1.58 -6.14
N SER A 27 12.26 2.30 -7.22
CA SER A 27 13.17 1.83 -8.26
C SER A 27 14.61 1.64 -7.78
N PHE A 28 14.97 2.23 -6.64
CA PHE A 28 16.30 2.00 -6.03
C PHE A 28 16.35 0.74 -5.15
N GLU A 29 15.24 0.06 -4.94
CA GLU A 29 15.17 -1.20 -4.22
C GLU A 29 15.37 -2.36 -5.20
N ASP A 30 16.27 -3.28 -4.90
CA ASP A 30 16.67 -4.32 -5.84
C ASP A 30 15.51 -5.18 -6.34
N ASN A 31 14.68 -5.67 -5.42
CA ASN A 31 13.64 -6.65 -5.75
C ASN A 31 12.37 -6.04 -6.28
N SER A 32 12.21 -4.73 -6.14
CA SER A 32 11.01 -4.04 -6.61
C SER A 32 11.32 -2.99 -7.67
N ARG A 33 12.51 -3.06 -8.26
CA ARG A 33 12.96 -2.12 -9.27
C ARG A 33 12.00 -2.07 -10.46
N GLY A 34 11.54 -0.88 -10.79
CA GLY A 34 10.59 -0.68 -11.88
C GLY A 34 9.17 -1.09 -11.57
N MET A 35 8.90 -1.56 -10.36
CA MET A 35 7.56 -1.96 -9.94
C MET A 35 6.89 -0.87 -9.13
N TRP A 36 5.59 -0.78 -9.29
CA TRP A 36 4.76 0.21 -8.62
C TRP A 36 4.00 -0.41 -7.46
N GLU A 37 3.60 0.41 -6.52
CA GLU A 37 2.87 -0.06 -5.34
C GLU A 37 1.90 1.00 -4.83
N PHE A 38 0.95 0.55 -4.02
CA PHE A 38 0.15 1.41 -3.17
C PHE A 38 0.89 1.53 -1.84
N PRO A 39 1.23 2.75 -1.38
CA PRO A 39 2.07 2.92 -0.19
C PRO A 39 1.45 2.36 1.07
N GLY A 40 2.29 1.89 1.97
CA GLY A 40 1.88 1.34 3.25
C GLY A 40 3.04 0.64 3.95
N GLY A 41 2.71 -0.24 4.89
CA GLY A 41 3.74 -0.97 5.61
C GLY A 41 3.17 -1.87 6.69
N LYS A 42 4.06 -2.40 7.52
CA LYS A 42 3.68 -3.36 8.56
C LYS A 42 2.91 -2.68 9.69
N VAL A 43 1.91 -3.41 10.20
CA VAL A 43 1.21 -3.03 11.42
C VAL A 43 2.09 -3.39 12.59
N GLU A 44 2.37 -2.43 13.45
CA GLU A 44 3.17 -2.64 14.66
C GLU A 44 2.29 -3.09 15.81
N GLU A 45 2.93 -3.63 16.83
CA GLU A 45 2.25 -4.07 18.03
C GLU A 45 1.44 -2.91 18.64
N ASN A 46 0.22 -3.20 19.07
CA ASN A 46 -0.69 -2.24 19.69
C ASN A 46 -1.24 -1.17 18.72
N GLU A 47 -1.06 -1.36 17.43
CA GLU A 47 -1.70 -0.48 16.44
C GLU A 47 -2.96 -1.13 15.87
N THR A 48 -3.94 -0.31 15.55
CA THR A 48 -5.03 -0.74 14.67
C THR A 48 -4.54 -0.65 13.23
N PHE A 49 -5.24 -1.30 12.29
CA PHE A 49 -4.88 -1.21 10.89
C PHE A 49 -4.93 0.23 10.38
N THR A 50 -5.96 0.97 10.76
CA THR A 50 -6.11 2.37 10.31
C THR A 50 -5.05 3.27 10.92
N SER A 51 -4.68 3.09 12.19
CA SER A 51 -3.63 3.91 12.81
C SER A 51 -2.27 3.59 12.20
N ALA A 52 -2.00 2.32 11.91
CA ALA A 52 -0.77 1.93 11.23
C ALA A 52 -0.66 2.58 9.85
N LEU A 53 -1.76 2.60 9.10
CA LEU A 53 -1.78 3.18 7.77
C LEU A 53 -1.52 4.69 7.81
N ILE A 54 -2.17 5.39 8.74
CA ILE A 54 -1.94 6.83 8.93
C ILE A 54 -0.46 7.10 9.24
N ARG A 55 0.13 6.30 10.12
CA ARG A 55 1.55 6.42 10.48
C ARG A 55 2.45 6.16 9.27
N GLU A 56 2.23 5.06 8.56
CA GLU A 56 3.05 4.68 7.41
C GLU A 56 3.02 5.74 6.31
N ILE A 57 1.84 6.27 5.99
CA ILE A 57 1.74 7.29 4.95
C ILE A 57 2.40 8.60 5.39
N LYS A 58 2.31 8.93 6.69
CA LYS A 58 3.02 10.09 7.21
C LYS A 58 4.53 9.91 7.10
N GLU A 59 5.04 8.73 7.44
CA GLU A 59 6.47 8.45 7.36
C GLU A 59 6.98 8.45 5.92
N GLU A 60 6.25 7.80 5.01
CA GLU A 60 6.71 7.57 3.65
C GLU A 60 6.49 8.76 2.72
N LEU A 61 5.40 9.48 2.88
CA LEU A 61 4.98 10.52 1.94
C LEU A 61 4.80 11.90 2.56
N SER A 62 4.92 12.03 3.87
CA SER A 62 4.67 13.26 4.61
C SER A 62 3.24 13.80 4.44
N LEU A 63 2.29 12.89 4.27
CA LEU A 63 0.88 13.23 4.11
C LEU A 63 0.09 12.84 5.33
N ASN A 64 -0.90 13.65 5.67
CA ASN A 64 -1.93 13.33 6.64
C ASN A 64 -3.16 12.87 5.86
N ILE A 65 -3.60 11.65 6.12
CA ILE A 65 -4.72 11.04 5.39
C ILE A 65 -5.88 10.75 6.33
N LYS A 66 -7.05 10.66 5.72
CA LYS A 66 -8.24 10.09 6.35
C LYS A 66 -8.47 8.75 5.68
N VAL A 67 -8.52 7.68 6.48
CA VAL A 67 -8.74 6.32 5.98
C VAL A 67 -10.22 6.11 5.79
N GLY A 68 -10.58 5.60 4.63
CA GLY A 68 -11.96 5.27 4.27
C GLY A 68 -12.25 3.79 4.42
N ASN A 69 -13.08 3.27 3.53
CA ASN A 69 -13.52 1.88 3.58
C ASN A 69 -12.40 0.91 3.22
N MET A 70 -12.39 -0.23 3.89
CA MET A 70 -11.53 -1.34 3.51
C MET A 70 -11.99 -1.88 2.15
N ILE A 71 -11.03 -2.16 1.28
CA ILE A 71 -11.31 -2.69 -0.06
C ILE A 71 -11.30 -4.22 -0.03
N ALA A 72 -10.20 -4.79 0.43
CA ALA A 72 -10.02 -6.24 0.49
C ALA A 72 -8.75 -6.58 1.26
N THR A 73 -8.65 -7.83 1.68
CA THR A 73 -7.43 -8.40 2.24
C THR A 73 -6.89 -9.42 1.26
N ILE A 74 -5.62 -9.29 0.92
CA ILE A 74 -4.93 -10.20 0.01
C ILE A 74 -3.91 -11.02 0.80
N ASP A 75 -4.00 -12.36 0.67
CA ASP A 75 -3.02 -13.28 1.23
C ASP A 75 -1.92 -13.48 0.19
N LEU A 76 -0.68 -13.17 0.54
CA LEU A 76 0.44 -13.28 -0.40
C LEU A 76 0.92 -14.71 -0.61
N ASN A 77 0.37 -15.70 0.13
CA ASN A 77 0.68 -17.13 -0.03
C ASN A 77 2.17 -17.45 0.09
N LYS A 78 2.86 -16.85 1.05
CA LYS A 78 4.26 -17.19 1.29
C LYS A 78 4.38 -18.55 1.99
N THR A 79 5.44 -19.28 1.71
CA THR A 79 5.62 -20.63 2.25
C THR A 79 6.05 -20.66 3.71
N ASP A 80 6.79 -19.65 4.16
CA ASP A 80 7.39 -19.61 5.49
C ASP A 80 6.62 -18.72 6.48
N LYS A 81 5.70 -17.90 6.00
CA LYS A 81 4.92 -16.99 6.84
C LYS A 81 3.66 -16.58 6.12
N ASN A 82 2.65 -16.19 6.91
CA ASN A 82 1.41 -15.66 6.39
C ASN A 82 1.52 -14.14 6.34
N ILE A 83 1.42 -13.57 5.14
CA ILE A 83 1.41 -12.11 4.97
C ILE A 83 0.07 -11.72 4.39
N TYR A 84 -0.67 -10.92 5.15
CA TYR A 84 -1.97 -10.40 4.75
C TYR A 84 -1.86 -8.91 4.51
N VAL A 85 -2.21 -8.46 3.32
CA VAL A 85 -2.21 -7.03 2.99
C VAL A 85 -3.65 -6.56 3.00
N HIS A 86 -3.92 -5.56 3.83
CA HIS A 86 -5.25 -4.97 4.02
C HIS A 86 -5.27 -3.62 3.31
N TYR A 87 -6.09 -3.52 2.28
CA TYR A 87 -6.17 -2.33 1.43
C TYR A 87 -7.34 -1.45 1.82
N TYR A 88 -7.08 -0.16 1.94
CA TYR A 88 -8.07 0.84 2.30
C TYR A 88 -8.06 1.99 1.32
N TYR A 89 -9.23 2.52 0.99
CA TYR A 89 -9.31 3.83 0.36
C TYR A 89 -8.87 4.89 1.35
N ALA A 90 -8.27 5.96 0.86
CA ALA A 90 -7.86 7.09 1.70
C ALA A 90 -7.89 8.38 0.88
N ILE A 91 -8.04 9.48 1.59
CA ILE A 91 -7.96 10.82 0.99
C ILE A 91 -6.92 11.64 1.76
N ILE A 92 -6.31 12.61 1.07
CA ILE A 92 -5.36 13.51 1.69
C ILE A 92 -6.14 14.60 2.43
N VAL A 93 -5.81 14.78 3.72
CA VAL A 93 -6.39 15.85 4.54
C VAL A 93 -5.48 17.08 4.50
N SER A 94 -4.16 16.87 4.58
CA SER A 94 -3.18 17.95 4.54
C SER A 94 -1.80 17.42 4.19
N GLY A 95 -0.89 18.33 3.87
CA GLY A 95 0.49 18.00 3.55
C GLY A 95 0.74 18.01 2.05
N GLN A 96 2.03 18.01 1.70
CA GLN A 96 2.50 17.88 0.33
C GLN A 96 3.36 16.64 0.23
N ILE A 97 3.27 15.94 -0.90
CA ILE A 97 4.03 14.70 -1.08
C ILE A 97 5.52 14.97 -1.01
N SER A 98 6.19 14.30 -0.09
CA SER A 98 7.63 14.27 0.02
C SER A 98 8.04 12.80 0.02
N LEU A 99 8.88 12.41 -0.94
CA LEU A 99 9.27 11.02 -1.11
C LEU A 99 10.41 10.67 -0.16
N ASN A 100 10.09 9.99 0.92
CA ASN A 100 11.06 9.62 1.94
C ASN A 100 11.66 8.22 1.70
N VAL A 101 10.92 7.35 1.00
CA VAL A 101 11.37 5.98 0.69
C VAL A 101 11.21 5.61 -0.78
N HIS A 102 10.37 6.31 -1.52
CA HIS A 102 10.13 6.03 -2.93
C HIS A 102 10.98 6.92 -3.83
N SER A 103 11.24 6.49 -5.06
CA SER A 103 11.99 7.28 -6.03
C SER A 103 11.10 8.19 -6.86
N GLU A 104 9.83 7.83 -7.08
CA GLU A 104 8.87 8.65 -7.81
C GLU A 104 7.44 8.27 -7.43
N PHE A 105 6.51 9.14 -7.78
CA PHE A 105 5.09 8.88 -7.67
C PHE A 105 4.36 9.38 -8.91
N LYS A 106 3.15 8.84 -9.13
CA LYS A 106 2.27 9.29 -10.20
C LYS A 106 0.82 9.30 -9.72
N TRP A 107 0.06 10.22 -10.29
CA TRP A 107 -1.39 10.19 -10.21
C TRP A 107 -1.91 9.60 -11.52
N VAL A 108 -2.64 8.51 -11.46
CA VAL A 108 -3.08 7.79 -12.65
C VAL A 108 -4.58 7.53 -12.61
N SER A 109 -5.19 7.49 -13.78
CA SER A 109 -6.60 7.15 -13.89
C SER A 109 -6.80 5.64 -13.77
N HIS A 110 -8.04 5.22 -13.55
CA HIS A 110 -8.38 3.81 -13.47
C HIS A 110 -7.93 3.05 -14.73
N THR A 111 -8.16 3.61 -15.91
CA THR A 111 -7.78 2.95 -17.17
C THR A 111 -6.27 2.87 -17.37
N GLN A 112 -5.51 3.77 -16.74
CA GLN A 112 -4.05 3.76 -16.83
C GLN A 112 -3.39 2.73 -15.90
N LEU A 113 -4.09 2.27 -14.87
CA LEU A 113 -3.52 1.33 -13.89
C LEU A 113 -2.94 0.09 -14.56
N LYS A 114 -3.59 -0.44 -15.57
CA LYS A 114 -3.15 -1.63 -16.31
C LYS A 114 -1.84 -1.45 -17.06
N ASN A 115 -1.39 -0.20 -17.25
CA ASN A 115 -0.15 0.10 -17.96
C ASN A 115 1.09 0.02 -17.06
N PHE A 116 0.90 -0.23 -15.77
CA PHE A 116 1.99 -0.28 -14.80
C PHE A 116 2.14 -1.69 -14.25
N THR A 117 3.37 -2.08 -13.96
CA THR A 117 3.67 -3.36 -13.32
C THR A 117 3.68 -3.14 -11.82
N PHE A 118 2.77 -3.81 -11.12
CA PHE A 118 2.66 -3.70 -9.66
C PHE A 118 3.33 -4.88 -8.97
N ILE A 119 3.80 -4.65 -7.75
CA ILE A 119 4.31 -5.72 -6.90
C ILE A 119 3.18 -6.71 -6.57
N ASP A 120 3.52 -7.87 -6.03
CA ASP A 120 2.56 -8.92 -5.66
C ASP A 120 1.40 -8.34 -4.87
N GLY A 121 0.40 -8.91 -4.50
CA GLY A 121 -0.71 -8.33 -3.75
C GLY A 121 -1.36 -7.13 -4.44
N ASP A 122 -0.58 -6.08 -4.69
CA ASP A 122 -1.08 -4.84 -5.31
C ASP A 122 -1.62 -5.08 -6.71
N ARG A 123 -1.03 -6.00 -7.43
CA ARG A 123 -1.53 -6.43 -8.73
C ARG A 123 -2.93 -7.03 -8.62
N HIS A 124 -3.17 -7.79 -7.56
CA HIS A 124 -4.48 -8.41 -7.32
C HIS A 124 -5.55 -7.41 -6.92
N ILE A 125 -5.18 -6.37 -6.17
CA ILE A 125 -6.17 -5.39 -5.70
C ILE A 125 -6.78 -4.59 -6.85
N LEU A 126 -6.12 -4.53 -8.00
CA LEU A 126 -6.65 -3.80 -9.15
C LEU A 126 -8.02 -4.31 -9.59
N HIS A 127 -8.33 -5.58 -9.34
CA HIS A 127 -9.63 -6.17 -9.67
C HIS A 127 -10.77 -5.58 -8.82
N TYR A 128 -10.44 -4.96 -7.71
CA TYR A 128 -11.41 -4.40 -6.78
C TYR A 128 -11.61 -2.90 -6.95
N LEU A 129 -10.83 -2.26 -7.79
CA LEU A 129 -10.84 -0.79 -7.94
C LEU A 129 -11.73 -0.28 -9.07
#